data_00fc16e21e9e08bf2d4f81ffd34c5193
#
_entry.id   00fc16e21e9e08bf2d4f81ffd34c5193
#
_cell.length_a   1.000
_cell.length_b   1.000
_cell.length_c   1.000
_cell.angle_alpha   90.00
_cell.angle_beta   90.00
_cell.angle_gamma   90.00
#
_symmetry.space_group_name_H-M   'P 1'
#
loop_
_entity.id
_entity.type
_entity.pdbx_description
1 polymer ?
#
loop_
_entity_poly.entity_id
_entity_poly.type
_entity_poly.pdbx_seq_one_letter_code
_entity_poly.pdbx_strand_id
1 'polypeptide(L)'
;MPDIVKTSLQLTMYKLPAGTFLHRIHQSCYGGTEFNPGVKGNARFSPIATPDGTAIPTMYAGETFDCAAMESIFHDVPFAPGFKSLAKSKLKDQVYSEINTTDELMLVDLRSTALRKLGIERKHLIDTEKDQYPSTRAVAAAIHTQRPYAQGLLWTSRQDDSAKSVVLFGNRIAPGTLQQTAGPRDLVNDTAVYEYVLTLAERIGVEIVPGT
;
A
#
# COMPACT_ATOMS: atom_id res chain seq x y z
N MET A 1 -7.60 6.17 -20.94
CA MET A 1 -8.19 4.85 -20.65
C MET A 1 -9.63 4.88 -21.12
N PRO A 2 -10.10 3.92 -21.94
CA PRO A 2 -11.51 3.87 -22.31
C PRO A 2 -12.37 3.57 -21.09
N ASP A 3 -13.69 3.78 -21.22
CA ASP A 3 -14.79 3.73 -20.25
C ASP A 3 -14.86 2.51 -19.29
N ILE A 4 -13.75 2.03 -18.76
CA ILE A 4 -13.65 0.89 -17.81
C ILE A 4 -14.53 1.10 -16.58
N VAL A 5 -14.76 2.34 -16.19
CA VAL A 5 -15.57 2.70 -15.02
C VAL A 5 -17.07 2.44 -15.23
N LYS A 6 -17.54 2.41 -16.49
CA LYS A 6 -18.98 2.26 -16.83
C LYS A 6 -19.40 0.82 -17.10
N THR A 7 -18.46 -0.11 -17.27
CA THR A 7 -18.75 -1.53 -17.54
C THR A 7 -18.72 -2.36 -16.26
N SER A 8 -19.44 -3.46 -16.22
CA SER A 8 -19.36 -4.42 -15.11
C SER A 8 -17.97 -5.06 -15.07
N LEU A 9 -17.23 -4.78 -14.02
CA LEU A 9 -15.86 -5.27 -13.83
C LEU A 9 -15.85 -6.78 -13.56
N GLN A 10 -15.09 -7.52 -14.35
CA GLN A 10 -14.87 -8.95 -14.17
C GLN A 10 -13.67 -9.16 -13.22
N LEU A 11 -13.97 -9.31 -11.93
CA LEU A 11 -12.98 -9.34 -10.87
C LEU A 11 -12.71 -10.77 -10.38
N THR A 12 -11.47 -11.01 -9.98
CA THR A 12 -11.05 -12.20 -9.23
C THR A 12 -10.89 -11.81 -7.77
N MET A 13 -11.45 -12.62 -6.87
CA MET A 13 -11.34 -12.40 -5.44
C MET A 13 -10.17 -13.22 -4.87
N TYR A 14 -9.53 -12.67 -3.86
CA TYR A 14 -8.49 -13.31 -3.08
C TYR A 14 -8.89 -13.31 -1.61
N LYS A 15 -8.81 -14.46 -0.97
CA LYS A 15 -9.02 -14.63 0.46
C LYS A 15 -7.69 -14.47 1.17
N LEU A 16 -7.53 -13.36 1.88
CA LEU A 16 -6.38 -13.16 2.77
C LEU A 16 -6.70 -13.90 4.08
N PRO A 17 -5.95 -14.92 4.47
CA PRO A 17 -6.28 -15.73 5.64
C PRO A 17 -6.27 -14.94 6.94
N ALA A 18 -7.09 -15.33 7.91
CA ALA A 18 -6.90 -14.95 9.31
C ALA A 18 -5.50 -15.35 9.78
N GLY A 19 -4.93 -14.57 10.67
CA GLY A 19 -3.54 -14.78 11.15
C GLY A 19 -2.47 -14.26 10.18
N THR A 20 -2.84 -13.56 9.11
CA THR A 20 -1.85 -12.95 8.20
C THR A 20 -1.19 -11.76 8.87
N PHE A 21 0.13 -11.75 8.89
CA PHE A 21 0.91 -10.60 9.30
C PHE A 21 1.06 -9.61 8.12
N LEU A 22 0.85 -8.33 8.42
CA LEU A 22 1.00 -7.22 7.51
C LEU A 22 1.93 -6.18 8.12
N HIS A 23 2.86 -5.66 7.32
CA HIS A 23 3.86 -4.68 7.71
C HIS A 23 3.47 -3.31 7.17
N ARG A 24 3.54 -2.30 8.02
CA ARG A 24 3.12 -0.95 7.67
C ARG A 24 4.15 0.08 8.09
N ILE A 25 4.51 0.97 7.17
CA ILE A 25 5.22 2.22 7.49
C ILE A 25 4.23 3.37 7.31
N HIS A 26 4.10 4.21 8.34
CA HIS A 26 3.10 5.27 8.38
C HIS A 26 3.56 6.46 9.23
N GLN A 27 2.86 7.57 9.14
CA GLN A 27 3.15 8.74 9.97
C GLN A 27 2.84 8.45 11.44
N SER A 28 3.70 8.94 12.35
CA SER A 28 3.62 8.69 13.79
C SER A 28 2.38 9.27 14.46
N CYS A 29 1.69 10.20 13.81
CA CYS A 29 0.42 10.74 14.29
C CYS A 29 -0.77 9.77 14.16
N TYR A 30 -0.60 8.63 13.46
CA TYR A 30 -1.62 7.59 13.32
C TYR A 30 -1.22 6.33 14.08
N GLY A 31 -2.21 5.60 14.60
CA GLY A 31 -2.01 4.26 15.14
C GLY A 31 -1.76 3.22 14.05
N GLY A 32 -1.15 2.07 14.42
CA GLY A 32 -0.83 0.99 13.47
C GLY A 32 -2.04 0.45 12.72
N THR A 33 -3.20 0.38 13.35
CA THR A 33 -4.47 -0.07 12.75
C THR A 33 -5.40 1.07 12.32
N GLU A 34 -4.96 2.32 12.46
CA GLU A 34 -5.76 3.49 12.10
C GLU A 34 -5.71 3.73 10.59
N PHE A 35 -6.87 3.92 9.99
CA PHE A 35 -7.01 4.21 8.58
C PHE A 35 -6.78 5.70 8.29
N ASN A 36 -6.09 6.00 7.20
CA ASN A 36 -6.04 7.36 6.67
C ASN A 36 -7.46 7.77 6.25
N PRO A 37 -7.99 8.89 6.74
CA PRO A 37 -9.36 9.34 6.45
C PRO A 37 -9.62 9.69 4.95
N GLY A 38 -8.59 9.63 4.10
CA GLY A 38 -8.74 9.60 2.66
C GLY A 38 -8.98 10.95 1.96
N VAL A 39 -8.89 12.07 2.67
CA VAL A 39 -9.17 13.41 2.06
C VAL A 39 -7.93 14.05 1.43
N LYS A 40 -6.73 13.59 1.76
CA LYS A 40 -5.45 14.14 1.28
C LYS A 40 -4.51 13.02 0.85
N GLY A 41 -3.58 13.35 -0.03
CA GLY A 41 -2.55 12.42 -0.51
C GLY A 41 -2.60 12.19 -2.01
N ASN A 42 -1.60 11.49 -2.51
CA ASN A 42 -1.47 11.11 -3.92
C ASN A 42 -0.84 9.72 -4.03
N ALA A 43 -1.60 8.70 -3.59
CA ALA A 43 -1.21 7.31 -3.75
C ALA A 43 -1.96 6.66 -4.92
N ARG A 44 -1.48 5.48 -5.36
CA ARG A 44 -2.00 4.78 -6.54
C ARG A 44 -3.51 4.50 -6.46
N PHE A 45 -3.99 4.06 -5.30
CA PHE A 45 -5.40 3.67 -5.10
C PHE A 45 -6.13 4.53 -4.06
N SER A 46 -5.52 5.63 -3.61
CA SER A 46 -6.15 6.57 -2.68
C SER A 46 -5.63 8.02 -2.87
N PRO A 47 -6.39 9.06 -2.49
CA PRO A 47 -7.73 9.00 -1.91
C PRO A 47 -8.81 8.60 -2.91
N ILE A 48 -9.83 7.92 -2.44
CA ILE A 48 -11.04 7.57 -3.20
C ILE A 48 -12.28 7.93 -2.39
N ALA A 49 -13.42 8.05 -3.07
CA ALA A 49 -14.69 8.37 -2.46
C ALA A 49 -15.81 7.51 -3.06
N THR A 50 -16.90 7.39 -2.33
CA THR A 50 -18.16 6.82 -2.81
C THR A 50 -18.82 7.76 -3.84
N PRO A 51 -19.83 7.29 -4.61
CA PRO A 51 -20.49 8.13 -5.61
C PRO A 51 -21.14 9.40 -5.07
N ASP A 52 -21.52 9.41 -3.79
CA ASP A 52 -22.07 10.59 -3.09
C ASP A 52 -20.99 11.54 -2.54
N GLY A 53 -19.71 11.23 -2.79
CA GLY A 53 -18.57 12.07 -2.39
C GLY A 53 -18.03 11.77 -0.99
N THR A 54 -18.55 10.79 -0.26
CA THR A 54 -18.03 10.40 1.05
C THR A 54 -16.65 9.75 0.89
N ALA A 55 -15.65 10.28 1.58
CA ALA A 55 -14.30 9.73 1.56
C ALA A 55 -14.26 8.30 2.10
N ILE A 56 -13.51 7.43 1.44
CA ILE A 56 -13.28 6.05 1.86
C ILE A 56 -11.93 6.01 2.58
N PRO A 57 -11.89 5.76 3.89
CA PRO A 57 -10.64 5.61 4.61
C PRO A 57 -9.85 4.42 4.06
N THR A 58 -8.53 4.58 3.91
CA THR A 58 -7.68 3.53 3.35
C THR A 58 -6.44 3.28 4.21
N MET A 59 -5.92 2.05 4.15
CA MET A 59 -4.68 1.65 4.79
C MET A 59 -3.86 0.82 3.82
N TYR A 60 -2.59 1.21 3.61
CA TYR A 60 -1.61 0.43 2.87
C TYR A 60 -0.77 -0.41 3.81
N ALA A 61 -0.43 -1.63 3.37
CA ALA A 61 0.50 -2.50 4.06
C ALA A 61 1.17 -3.47 3.05
N GLY A 62 2.29 -4.06 3.45
CA GLY A 62 3.02 -5.07 2.70
C GLY A 62 3.08 -6.41 3.43
N GLU A 63 3.34 -7.48 2.71
CA GLU A 63 3.56 -8.85 3.26
C GLU A 63 4.84 -8.95 4.08
N THR A 64 5.80 -8.04 3.84
CA THR A 64 7.10 -7.96 4.52
C THR A 64 7.44 -6.53 4.89
N PHE A 65 8.40 -6.35 5.81
CA PHE A 65 8.98 -5.04 6.09
C PHE A 65 9.55 -4.39 4.82
N ASP A 66 10.31 -5.16 4.03
CA ASP A 66 10.93 -4.68 2.79
C ASP A 66 9.89 -4.15 1.81
N CYS A 67 8.81 -4.91 1.60
CA CYS A 67 7.70 -4.48 0.74
C CYS A 67 7.07 -3.18 1.24
N ALA A 68 6.80 -3.07 2.55
CA ALA A 68 6.25 -1.85 3.13
C ALA A 68 7.21 -0.66 2.99
N ALA A 69 8.51 -0.86 3.17
CA ALA A 69 9.53 0.17 3.02
C ALA A 69 9.71 0.60 1.56
N MET A 70 9.73 -0.36 0.63
CA MET A 70 9.84 -0.10 -0.81
C MET A 70 8.62 0.64 -1.37
N GLU A 71 7.42 0.36 -0.88
CA GLU A 71 6.19 1.05 -1.30
C GLU A 71 5.96 2.38 -0.56
N SER A 72 6.83 2.77 0.39
CA SER A 72 6.73 4.01 1.16
C SER A 72 7.99 4.86 1.09
N ILE A 73 8.96 4.61 1.97
CA ILE A 73 10.16 5.46 2.12
C ILE A 73 11.12 5.38 0.93
N PHE A 74 11.19 4.24 0.25
CA PHE A 74 12.02 4.04 -0.94
C PHE A 74 11.24 4.10 -2.26
N HIS A 75 9.95 4.43 -2.21
CA HIS A 75 9.07 4.42 -3.39
C HIS A 75 9.61 5.25 -4.56
N ASP A 76 10.26 6.37 -4.28
CA ASP A 76 10.73 7.32 -5.30
C ASP A 76 12.22 7.13 -5.65
N VAL A 77 12.86 6.07 -5.15
CA VAL A 77 14.26 5.76 -5.50
C VAL A 77 14.30 5.27 -6.97
N PRO A 78 15.11 5.93 -7.82
CA PRO A 78 15.14 5.59 -9.24
C PRO A 78 15.87 4.26 -9.51
N PHE A 79 15.50 3.58 -10.59
CA PHE A 79 16.20 2.40 -11.14
C PHE A 79 17.49 2.77 -11.93
N ALA A 80 18.09 3.93 -11.68
CA ALA A 80 19.31 4.37 -12.33
C ALA A 80 20.54 3.70 -11.71
N PRO A 81 21.58 3.38 -12.51
CA PRO A 81 22.86 2.96 -11.97
C PRO A 81 23.57 4.13 -11.25
N GLY A 82 24.53 3.79 -10.39
CA GLY A 82 25.36 4.76 -9.68
C GLY A 82 24.83 5.13 -8.30
N PHE A 83 25.41 6.20 -7.74
CA PHE A 83 25.11 6.66 -6.40
C PHE A 83 23.68 7.17 -6.28
N LYS A 84 22.98 6.66 -5.27
CA LYS A 84 21.64 7.11 -4.88
C LYS A 84 21.66 7.47 -3.41
N SER A 85 20.94 8.50 -3.03
CA SER A 85 20.83 8.91 -1.64
C SER A 85 19.39 9.16 -1.22
N LEU A 86 19.12 8.90 0.05
CA LEU A 86 17.89 9.29 0.72
C LEU A 86 18.24 10.13 1.94
N ALA A 87 17.70 11.33 2.02
CA ALA A 87 17.89 12.18 3.20
C ALA A 87 17.25 11.54 4.43
N LYS A 88 17.97 11.43 5.54
CA LYS A 88 17.46 10.91 6.83
C LYS A 88 16.22 11.65 7.30
N SER A 89 16.07 12.92 6.95
CA SER A 89 14.86 13.71 7.22
C SER A 89 13.59 13.14 6.61
N LYS A 90 13.67 12.33 5.54
CA LYS A 90 12.52 11.62 4.94
C LYS A 90 11.98 10.47 5.82
N LEU A 91 12.78 9.98 6.75
CA LEU A 91 12.39 8.95 7.72
C LEU A 91 11.76 9.57 8.98
N LYS A 92 11.92 10.89 9.18
CA LYS A 92 11.40 11.60 10.33
C LYS A 92 9.87 11.50 10.37
N ASP A 93 9.33 11.34 11.57
CA ASP A 93 7.89 11.20 11.83
C ASP A 93 7.25 9.97 11.14
N GLN A 94 8.07 9.02 10.66
CA GLN A 94 7.64 7.73 10.14
C GLN A 94 7.87 6.65 11.19
N VAL A 95 6.90 5.76 11.34
CA VAL A 95 6.97 4.63 12.25
C VAL A 95 6.59 3.33 11.53
N TYR A 96 7.14 2.24 12.02
CA TYR A 96 6.82 0.89 11.61
C TYR A 96 5.85 0.24 12.59
N SER A 97 4.83 -0.42 12.08
CA SER A 97 3.92 -1.26 12.85
C SER A 97 3.71 -2.61 12.14
N GLU A 98 3.57 -3.66 12.93
CA GLU A 98 3.13 -4.96 12.48
C GLU A 98 1.68 -5.18 12.91
N ILE A 99 0.88 -5.69 12.00
CA ILE A 99 -0.56 -5.90 12.17
C ILE A 99 -0.86 -7.35 11.84
N ASN A 100 -1.73 -7.98 12.64
CA ASN A 100 -2.27 -9.31 12.37
C ASN A 100 -3.76 -9.20 12.03
N THR A 101 -4.22 -9.98 11.05
CA THR A 101 -5.64 -10.11 10.73
C THR A 101 -6.28 -11.16 11.63
N THR A 102 -7.34 -10.81 12.37
CA THR A 102 -8.07 -11.79 13.20
C THR A 102 -9.05 -12.62 12.41
N ASP A 103 -9.50 -12.10 11.26
CA ASP A 103 -10.48 -12.71 10.38
C ASP A 103 -9.95 -12.80 8.95
N GLU A 104 -10.54 -13.71 8.14
CA GLU A 104 -10.30 -13.76 6.70
C GLU A 104 -10.80 -12.46 6.04
N LEU A 105 -9.97 -11.84 5.20
CA LEU A 105 -10.36 -10.66 4.42
C LEU A 105 -10.55 -11.01 2.96
N MET A 106 -11.63 -10.49 2.38
CA MET A 106 -11.94 -10.66 0.97
C MET A 106 -11.40 -9.48 0.17
N LEU A 107 -10.31 -9.69 -0.59
CA LEU A 107 -9.64 -8.67 -1.39
C LEU A 107 -9.87 -8.92 -2.88
N VAL A 108 -9.82 -7.86 -3.69
CA VAL A 108 -9.76 -8.01 -5.15
C VAL A 108 -8.31 -8.28 -5.55
N ASP A 109 -8.10 -9.36 -6.28
CA ASP A 109 -6.80 -9.74 -6.83
C ASP A 109 -6.47 -8.89 -8.07
N LEU A 110 -5.41 -8.09 -7.98
CA LEU A 110 -4.87 -7.28 -9.08
C LEU A 110 -3.50 -7.80 -9.56
N ARG A 111 -3.15 -9.06 -9.25
CA ARG A 111 -1.93 -9.69 -9.81
C ARG A 111 -2.12 -9.98 -11.29
N SER A 112 -1.00 -10.13 -12.00
CA SER A 112 -0.96 -10.24 -13.47
C SER A 112 -1.93 -11.28 -14.06
N THR A 113 -2.14 -12.41 -13.37
CA THR A 113 -3.09 -13.44 -13.82
C THR A 113 -4.54 -12.96 -13.74
N ALA A 114 -4.91 -12.31 -12.62
CA ALA A 114 -6.26 -11.80 -12.39
C ALA A 114 -6.58 -10.57 -13.27
N LEU A 115 -5.59 -9.75 -13.54
CA LEU A 115 -5.71 -8.60 -14.44
C LEU A 115 -6.12 -8.99 -15.88
N ARG A 116 -5.79 -10.20 -16.34
CA ARG A 116 -6.26 -10.71 -17.65
C ARG A 116 -7.77 -10.79 -17.71
N LYS A 117 -8.42 -11.25 -16.62
CA LYS A 117 -9.88 -11.31 -16.52
C LYS A 117 -10.50 -9.92 -16.45
N LEU A 118 -9.84 -8.99 -15.77
CA LEU A 118 -10.25 -7.59 -15.68
C LEU A 118 -10.07 -6.84 -17.02
N GLY A 119 -9.19 -7.33 -17.90
CA GLY A 119 -8.89 -6.68 -19.17
C GLY A 119 -8.02 -5.43 -19.06
N ILE A 120 -7.24 -5.31 -17.98
CA ILE A 120 -6.30 -4.21 -17.75
C ILE A 120 -4.88 -4.76 -17.69
N GLU A 121 -3.97 -4.20 -18.49
CA GLU A 121 -2.56 -4.57 -18.41
C GLU A 121 -1.93 -4.00 -17.13
N ARG A 122 -0.98 -4.75 -16.54
CA ARG A 122 -0.26 -4.36 -15.32
C ARG A 122 0.35 -2.96 -15.42
N LYS A 123 0.92 -2.60 -16.59
CA LYS A 123 1.51 -1.28 -16.85
C LYS A 123 0.53 -0.11 -16.72
N HIS A 124 -0.77 -0.36 -16.84
CA HIS A 124 -1.81 0.67 -16.75
C HIS A 124 -2.48 0.77 -15.38
N LEU A 125 -2.15 -0.13 -14.44
CA LEU A 125 -2.78 -0.13 -13.12
C LEU A 125 -1.75 -0.22 -11.98
N ILE A 126 -0.73 -1.05 -12.12
CA ILE A 126 0.26 -1.33 -11.07
C ILE A 126 1.57 -0.59 -11.35
N ASP A 127 2.13 -0.71 -12.57
CA ASP A 127 3.43 -0.16 -12.93
C ASP A 127 3.30 1.29 -13.45
N THR A 128 2.36 2.04 -12.88
CA THR A 128 2.04 3.42 -13.26
C THR A 128 2.89 4.44 -12.50
N GLU A 129 3.16 5.57 -13.14
CA GLU A 129 3.74 6.75 -12.51
C GLU A 129 2.67 7.63 -11.84
N LYS A 130 3.11 8.61 -11.03
CA LYS A 130 2.22 9.44 -10.20
C LYS A 130 1.22 10.29 -10.99
N ASP A 131 1.53 10.65 -12.22
CA ASP A 131 0.65 11.37 -13.14
C ASP A 131 -0.57 10.53 -13.58
N GLN A 132 -0.44 9.20 -13.55
CA GLN A 132 -1.52 8.27 -13.89
C GLN A 132 -2.41 7.86 -12.69
N TYR A 133 -2.06 8.25 -11.47
CA TYR A 133 -2.81 7.87 -10.28
C TYR A 133 -4.29 8.31 -10.27
N PRO A 134 -4.71 9.42 -10.89
CA PRO A 134 -6.15 9.70 -11.05
C PRO A 134 -6.92 8.56 -11.72
N SER A 135 -6.33 7.94 -12.76
CA SER A 135 -6.95 6.82 -13.48
C SER A 135 -7.00 5.54 -12.63
N THR A 136 -5.93 5.22 -11.88
CA THR A 136 -5.89 4.03 -11.01
C THR A 136 -6.83 4.18 -9.82
N ARG A 137 -6.98 5.38 -9.28
CA ARG A 137 -7.99 5.70 -8.26
C ARG A 137 -9.41 5.54 -8.77
N ALA A 138 -9.69 5.94 -10.02
CA ALA A 138 -11.01 5.72 -10.62
C ALA A 138 -11.35 4.23 -10.71
N VAL A 139 -10.39 3.37 -11.05
CA VAL A 139 -10.55 1.91 -11.03
C VAL A 139 -10.81 1.41 -9.60
N ALA A 140 -10.06 1.87 -8.61
CA ALA A 140 -10.25 1.48 -7.21
C ALA A 140 -11.64 1.88 -6.67
N ALA A 141 -12.11 3.08 -6.99
CA ALA A 141 -13.45 3.55 -6.63
C ALA A 141 -14.56 2.72 -7.33
N ALA A 142 -14.36 2.40 -8.61
CA ALA A 142 -15.29 1.54 -9.35
C ALA A 142 -15.34 0.11 -8.74
N ILE A 143 -14.21 -0.47 -8.37
CA ILE A 143 -14.14 -1.76 -7.67
C ILE A 143 -14.90 -1.67 -6.33
N HIS A 144 -14.62 -0.64 -5.55
CA HIS A 144 -15.31 -0.43 -4.28
C HIS A 144 -16.83 -0.36 -4.48
N THR A 145 -17.31 0.39 -5.46
CA THR A 145 -18.75 0.52 -5.74
C THR A 145 -19.37 -0.79 -6.24
N GLN A 146 -18.70 -1.48 -7.18
CA GLN A 146 -19.27 -2.66 -7.84
C GLN A 146 -19.13 -3.97 -7.04
N ARG A 147 -18.32 -3.99 -5.99
CA ARG A 147 -18.08 -5.18 -5.15
C ARG A 147 -18.22 -4.82 -3.66
N PRO A 148 -19.46 -4.72 -3.15
CA PRO A 148 -19.72 -4.28 -1.78
C PRO A 148 -19.01 -5.12 -0.70
N TYR A 149 -18.74 -6.39 -0.98
CA TYR A 149 -18.04 -7.31 -0.07
C TYR A 149 -16.51 -7.28 -0.19
N ALA A 150 -15.94 -6.55 -1.16
CA ALA A 150 -14.49 -6.41 -1.27
C ALA A 150 -13.98 -5.45 -0.20
N GLN A 151 -13.13 -5.94 0.69
CA GLN A 151 -12.57 -5.21 1.82
C GLN A 151 -11.26 -4.49 1.47
N GLY A 152 -10.76 -4.66 0.24
CA GLY A 152 -9.54 -4.04 -0.24
C GLY A 152 -9.06 -4.62 -1.56
N LEU A 153 -7.85 -4.24 -1.94
CA LEU A 153 -7.15 -4.69 -3.14
C LEU A 153 -5.83 -5.35 -2.75
N LEU A 154 -5.36 -6.30 -3.56
CA LEU A 154 -4.07 -6.97 -3.39
C LEU A 154 -3.35 -7.03 -4.73
N TRP A 155 -2.06 -6.73 -4.75
CA TRP A 155 -1.21 -6.84 -5.95
C TRP A 155 0.21 -7.29 -5.56
N THR A 156 0.99 -7.80 -6.53
CA THR A 156 2.44 -7.92 -6.37
C THR A 156 3.05 -6.53 -6.46
N SER A 157 3.86 -6.14 -5.48
CA SER A 157 4.51 -4.84 -5.45
C SER A 157 5.28 -4.58 -6.77
N ARG A 158 5.31 -3.35 -7.23
CA ARG A 158 6.18 -2.96 -8.37
C ARG A 158 7.61 -2.69 -7.89
N GLN A 159 7.78 -2.42 -6.62
CA GLN A 159 9.07 -2.07 -6.02
C GLN A 159 9.76 -3.28 -5.37
N ASP A 160 8.98 -4.34 -5.05
CA ASP A 160 9.44 -5.61 -4.51
C ASP A 160 8.58 -6.73 -5.11
N ASP A 161 9.00 -7.30 -6.23
CA ASP A 161 8.25 -8.31 -6.99
C ASP A 161 8.14 -9.66 -6.28
N SER A 162 8.85 -9.85 -5.18
CA SER A 162 8.78 -11.04 -4.33
C SER A 162 7.61 -11.03 -3.35
N ALA A 163 7.01 -9.85 -3.09
CA ALA A 163 6.03 -9.67 -2.04
C ALA A 163 4.73 -8.99 -2.53
N LYS A 164 3.67 -9.17 -1.75
CA LYS A 164 2.37 -8.57 -2.03
C LYS A 164 2.17 -7.32 -1.19
N SER A 165 1.55 -6.33 -1.82
CA SER A 165 1.01 -5.15 -1.17
C SER A 165 -0.50 -5.21 -1.14
N VAL A 166 -1.08 -4.58 -0.12
CA VAL A 166 -2.53 -4.45 0.03
C VAL A 166 -2.92 -3.00 0.29
N VAL A 167 -4.11 -2.63 -0.14
CA VAL A 167 -4.84 -1.47 0.38
C VAL A 167 -6.18 -1.93 0.91
N LEU A 168 -6.47 -1.64 2.17
CA LEU A 168 -7.72 -1.99 2.84
C LEU A 168 -8.67 -0.79 2.84
N PHE A 169 -9.97 -1.06 2.69
CA PHE A 169 -11.04 -0.07 2.73
C PHE A 169 -11.63 0.00 4.14
N GLY A 170 -11.32 1.06 4.88
CA GLY A 170 -11.64 1.18 6.31
C GLY A 170 -13.13 1.09 6.65
N ASN A 171 -13.99 1.57 5.74
CA ASN A 171 -15.45 1.46 5.91
C ASN A 171 -16.00 0.03 5.71
N ARG A 172 -15.13 -0.96 5.42
CA ARG A 172 -15.48 -2.38 5.22
C ARG A 172 -14.74 -3.34 6.14
N ILE A 173 -13.85 -2.83 6.97
CA ILE A 173 -13.14 -3.61 7.98
C ILE A 173 -13.87 -3.45 9.30
N ALA A 174 -14.35 -4.56 9.84
CA ALA A 174 -15.03 -4.54 11.13
C ALA A 174 -14.05 -4.16 12.26
N PRO A 175 -14.49 -3.45 13.29
CA PRO A 175 -13.66 -3.19 14.47
C PRO A 175 -13.09 -4.49 15.06
N GLY A 176 -11.81 -4.51 15.38
CA GLY A 176 -11.12 -5.67 15.94
C GLY A 176 -10.57 -6.67 14.92
N THR A 177 -10.92 -6.55 13.63
CA THR A 177 -10.37 -7.41 12.55
C THR A 177 -8.87 -7.22 12.36
N LEU A 178 -8.33 -6.06 12.69
CA LEU A 178 -6.90 -5.78 12.65
C LEU A 178 -6.38 -5.55 14.06
N GLN A 179 -5.34 -6.28 14.45
CA GLN A 179 -4.67 -6.14 15.73
C GLN A 179 -3.20 -5.77 15.51
N GLN A 180 -2.75 -4.70 16.16
CA GLN A 180 -1.34 -4.35 16.15
C GLN A 180 -0.59 -5.33 17.07
N THR A 181 0.41 -6.03 16.52
CA THR A 181 1.23 -7.01 17.23
C THR A 181 2.60 -6.45 17.61
N ALA A 182 3.10 -5.48 16.86
CA ALA A 182 4.32 -4.76 17.18
C ALA A 182 4.26 -3.28 16.75
N GLY A 183 5.04 -2.44 17.41
CA GLY A 183 5.11 -1.00 17.13
C GLY A 183 4.05 -0.18 17.89
N PRO A 184 3.87 1.11 17.52
CA PRO A 184 4.64 1.82 16.51
C PRO A 184 6.11 2.02 16.95
N ARG A 185 7.06 1.76 16.06
CA ARG A 185 8.50 1.88 16.28
C ARG A 185 9.07 2.92 15.32
N ASP A 186 9.76 3.91 15.85
CA ASP A 186 10.30 5.03 15.07
C ASP A 186 11.40 4.55 14.11
N LEU A 187 11.34 4.96 12.83
CA LEU A 187 12.29 4.52 11.82
C LEU A 187 13.71 5.06 12.02
N VAL A 188 13.89 6.10 12.85
CA VAL A 188 15.19 6.73 13.09
C VAL A 188 15.74 6.39 14.47
N ASN A 189 14.84 6.37 15.48
CA ASN A 189 15.22 6.29 16.89
C ASN A 189 15.15 4.87 17.47
N ASP A 190 14.41 3.96 16.82
CA ASP A 190 14.45 2.53 17.17
C ASP A 190 15.61 1.85 16.44
N THR A 191 16.63 1.45 17.17
CA THR A 191 17.87 0.91 16.63
C THR A 191 17.63 -0.29 15.69
N ALA A 192 16.78 -1.24 16.12
CA ALA A 192 16.56 -2.45 15.32
C ALA A 192 15.78 -2.16 14.02
N VAL A 193 14.80 -1.26 14.06
CA VAL A 193 14.08 -0.85 12.84
C VAL A 193 14.97 -0.03 11.93
N TYR A 194 15.81 0.84 12.49
CA TYR A 194 16.76 1.61 11.68
C TYR A 194 17.78 0.72 10.99
N GLU A 195 18.24 -0.36 11.65
CA GLU A 195 19.11 -1.37 11.03
C GLU A 195 18.41 -2.08 9.85
N TYR A 196 17.11 -2.39 9.93
CA TYR A 196 16.37 -2.91 8.78
C TYR A 196 16.31 -1.92 7.62
N VAL A 197 16.10 -0.63 7.92
CA VAL A 197 16.13 0.43 6.90
C VAL A 197 17.51 0.51 6.23
N LEU A 198 18.60 0.49 7.00
CA LEU A 198 19.98 0.55 6.47
C LEU A 198 20.32 -0.68 5.62
N THR A 199 19.95 -1.88 6.09
CA THR A 199 20.19 -3.13 5.35
C THR A 199 19.45 -3.13 4.00
N LEU A 200 18.21 -2.67 3.98
CA LEU A 200 17.45 -2.56 2.73
C LEU A 200 18.03 -1.48 1.82
N ALA A 201 18.42 -0.31 2.38
CA ALA A 201 19.05 0.77 1.64
C ALA A 201 20.35 0.31 0.95
N GLU A 202 21.22 -0.42 1.66
CA GLU A 202 22.42 -1.02 1.09
C GLU A 202 22.10 -1.97 -0.07
N ARG A 203 21.14 -2.86 0.12
CA ARG A 203 20.72 -3.83 -0.90
C ARG A 203 20.23 -3.20 -2.18
N ILE A 204 19.59 -2.02 -2.11
CA ILE A 204 19.11 -1.29 -3.28
C ILE A 204 20.09 -0.18 -3.77
N GLY A 205 21.28 -0.12 -3.19
CA GLY A 205 22.33 0.83 -3.56
C GLY A 205 22.00 2.28 -3.19
N VAL A 206 21.36 2.50 -2.05
CA VAL A 206 21.01 3.82 -1.51
C VAL A 206 21.78 4.10 -0.25
N GLU A 207 22.38 5.27 -0.14
CA GLU A 207 23.00 5.77 1.08
C GLU A 207 22.00 6.69 1.84
N ILE A 208 21.83 6.44 3.13
CA ILE A 208 21.07 7.34 3.99
C ILE A 208 21.98 8.47 4.43
N VAL A 209 21.76 9.67 3.90
CA VAL A 209 22.58 10.84 4.17
C VAL A 209 21.93 11.77 5.21
N PRO A 210 22.73 12.53 6.01
CA PRO A 210 22.16 13.56 6.87
C PRO A 210 21.25 14.49 6.05
N GLY A 211 20.04 14.73 6.54
CA GLY A 211 19.17 15.74 5.93
C GLY A 211 19.63 17.14 6.32
N THR A 212 19.70 18.05 5.36
CA THR A 212 19.81 19.48 5.61
C THR A 212 18.48 20.05 6.10
#